data_c78a4bc810bbebce3934d157fc23f499
#
_entry.id   c78a4bc810bbebce3934d157fc23f499
#
_cell.length_a   1.000
_cell.length_b   1.000
_cell.length_c   1.000
_cell.angle_alpha   90.00
_cell.angle_beta   90.00
_cell.angle_gamma   90.00
#
_symmetry.space_group_name_H-M   'P 1'
#
loop_
_entity.id
_entity.type
_entity.pdbx_description
1 polymer ?
#
loop_
_entity_poly.entity_id
_entity_poly.type
_entity_poly.pdbx_seq_one_letter_code
_entity_poly.pdbx_strand_id
1 'polypeptide(L)'
;MARHEPWSAERASGIIAEHTHLEGATLPILHALQETFGYVDSGAVPLIADALNLSRAEVHGCITFYHDFRAHPAGRHEVKLCRAEACQAMGSDKLHREILGRLGCGWHETTADGSATVEPVYCLGLCANGPAALVDGE
;
A
#
# COMPACT_ATOMS: atom_id res chain seq x y z
N MET A 1 9.04 3.21 18.05
CA MET A 1 9.95 3.50 16.91
C MET A 1 9.11 3.73 15.68
N ALA A 2 9.45 4.72 14.87
CA ALA A 2 8.83 4.87 13.57
C ALA A 2 9.20 3.64 12.71
N ARG A 3 8.20 2.99 12.11
CA ARG A 3 8.40 1.81 11.26
C ARG A 3 9.11 2.19 9.95
N HIS A 4 9.02 3.43 9.55
CA HIS A 4 9.53 3.95 8.29
C HIS A 4 10.37 5.21 8.50
N GLU A 5 11.27 5.47 7.55
CA GLU A 5 12.05 6.71 7.50
C GLU A 5 11.15 7.91 7.15
N PRO A 6 11.45 9.12 7.65
CA PRO A 6 10.79 10.32 7.16
C PRO A 6 11.17 10.57 5.69
N TRP A 7 10.24 11.15 4.93
CA TRP A 7 10.48 11.48 3.52
C TRP A 7 11.70 12.40 3.36
N SER A 8 12.55 12.02 2.41
CA SER A 8 13.71 12.81 1.98
C SER A 8 13.92 12.60 0.48
N ALA A 9 13.97 13.68 -0.28
CA ALA A 9 14.22 13.63 -1.73
C ALA A 9 15.64 13.09 -2.05
N GLU A 10 16.61 13.38 -1.21
CA GLU A 10 17.97 12.87 -1.34
C GLU A 10 18.01 11.34 -1.14
N ARG A 11 17.36 10.86 -0.09
CA ARG A 11 17.26 9.42 0.19
C ARG A 11 16.49 8.69 -0.93
N ALA A 12 15.39 9.29 -1.41
CA ALA A 12 14.62 8.76 -2.53
C ALA A 12 15.44 8.67 -3.81
N SER A 13 16.23 9.70 -4.13
CA SER A 13 17.13 9.70 -5.29
C SER A 13 18.17 8.58 -5.20
N GLY A 14 18.71 8.32 -4.02
CA GLY A 14 19.62 7.19 -3.79
C GLY A 14 18.97 5.84 -4.08
N ILE A 15 17.74 5.61 -3.55
CA ILE A 15 16.98 4.39 -3.80
C ILE A 15 16.66 4.22 -5.29
N ILE A 16 16.24 5.29 -5.97
CA ILE A 16 15.98 5.27 -7.40
C ILE A 16 17.24 4.87 -8.18
N ALA A 17 18.39 5.48 -7.87
CA ALA A 17 19.67 5.20 -8.54
C ALA A 17 20.08 3.73 -8.42
N GLU A 18 19.82 3.11 -7.27
CA GLU A 18 20.13 1.69 -7.04
C GLU A 18 19.34 0.73 -7.95
N HIS A 19 18.20 1.18 -8.49
CA HIS A 19 17.28 0.33 -9.27
C HIS A 19 17.24 0.66 -10.77
N THR A 20 17.89 1.75 -11.23
CA THR A 20 17.81 2.19 -12.64
C THR A 20 18.37 1.18 -13.65
N HIS A 21 19.21 0.26 -13.19
CA HIS A 21 19.78 -0.79 -14.04
C HIS A 21 18.78 -1.93 -14.37
N LEU A 22 17.64 -1.97 -13.67
CA LEU A 22 16.65 -3.02 -13.85
C LEU A 22 15.80 -2.73 -15.10
N GLU A 23 15.48 -3.77 -15.84
CA GLU A 23 14.45 -3.69 -16.88
C GLU A 23 13.06 -3.52 -16.21
N GLY A 24 12.30 -2.50 -16.65
CA GLY A 24 11.02 -2.20 -16.03
C GLY A 24 11.13 -1.69 -14.59
N ALA A 25 12.12 -0.85 -14.31
CA ALA A 25 12.50 -0.39 -12.98
C ALA A 25 11.40 0.36 -12.18
N THR A 26 10.33 0.83 -12.83
CA THR A 26 9.30 1.66 -12.19
C THR A 26 8.67 0.97 -10.98
N LEU A 27 8.18 -0.25 -11.11
CA LEU A 27 7.56 -0.99 -10.00
C LEU A 27 8.54 -1.35 -8.88
N PRO A 28 9.72 -1.89 -9.16
CA PRO A 28 10.74 -2.10 -8.13
C PRO A 28 11.09 -0.83 -7.34
N ILE A 29 11.22 0.30 -8.02
CA ILE A 29 11.47 1.60 -7.37
C ILE A 29 10.30 1.99 -6.45
N LEU A 30 9.07 1.90 -6.93
CA LEU A 30 7.88 2.25 -6.14
C LEU A 30 7.76 1.37 -4.88
N HIS A 31 8.05 0.08 -5.00
CA HIS A 31 8.08 -0.82 -3.83
C HIS A 31 9.18 -0.44 -2.85
N ALA A 32 10.40 -0.18 -3.31
CA ALA A 32 11.51 0.21 -2.44
C ALA A 32 11.25 1.54 -1.71
N LEU A 33 10.64 2.52 -2.40
CA LEU A 33 10.22 3.78 -1.79
C LEU A 33 9.14 3.56 -0.72
N GLN A 34 8.13 2.76 -1.02
CA GLN A 34 7.06 2.46 -0.05
C GLN A 34 7.55 1.67 1.16
N GLU A 35 8.44 0.71 0.97
CA GLU A 35 9.08 -0.01 2.08
C GLU A 35 9.89 0.92 2.98
N THR A 36 10.59 1.88 2.39
CA THR A 36 11.42 2.83 3.14
C THR A 36 10.61 3.88 3.88
N PHE A 37 9.67 4.53 3.20
CA PHE A 37 8.92 5.68 3.72
C PHE A 37 7.52 5.34 4.20
N GLY A 38 7.01 4.14 3.91
CA GLY A 38 5.65 3.71 4.24
C GLY A 38 4.58 4.18 3.24
N TYR A 39 4.96 4.97 2.25
CA TYR A 39 4.12 5.48 1.18
C TYR A 39 4.97 5.98 0.03
N VAL A 40 4.35 6.30 -1.09
CA VAL A 40 5.02 6.95 -2.23
C VAL A 40 4.67 8.43 -2.20
N ASP A 41 5.62 9.26 -1.78
CA ASP A 41 5.45 10.72 -1.76
C ASP A 41 5.31 11.28 -3.18
N SER A 42 4.47 12.29 -3.35
CA SER A 42 4.29 12.95 -4.67
C SER A 42 5.58 13.57 -5.21
N GLY A 43 6.51 13.94 -4.34
CA GLY A 43 7.85 14.41 -4.70
C GLY A 43 8.71 13.34 -5.36
N ALA A 44 8.39 12.07 -5.25
CA ALA A 44 9.08 10.99 -5.95
C ALA A 44 8.77 10.95 -7.45
N VAL A 45 7.60 11.40 -7.88
CA VAL A 45 7.16 11.34 -9.27
C VAL A 45 8.16 12.01 -10.23
N PRO A 46 8.54 13.28 -10.05
CA PRO A 46 9.51 13.91 -10.94
C PRO A 46 10.89 13.24 -10.87
N LEU A 47 11.32 12.76 -9.71
CA LEU A 47 12.62 12.08 -9.56
C LEU A 47 12.67 10.77 -10.34
N ILE A 48 11.61 9.97 -10.30
CA ILE A 48 11.50 8.72 -11.06
C ILE A 48 11.41 9.02 -12.56
N ALA A 49 10.57 9.99 -12.95
CA ALA A 49 10.40 10.38 -14.34
C ALA A 49 11.72 10.80 -14.98
N ASP A 50 12.50 11.64 -14.30
CA ASP A 50 13.80 12.10 -14.76
C ASP A 50 14.82 10.94 -14.84
N ALA A 51 14.88 10.08 -13.84
CA ALA A 51 15.83 8.96 -13.77
C ALA A 51 15.56 7.89 -14.83
N LEU A 52 14.30 7.62 -15.17
CA LEU A 52 13.90 6.59 -16.12
C LEU A 52 13.55 7.13 -17.52
N ASN A 53 13.66 8.43 -17.73
CA ASN A 53 13.24 9.09 -18.98
C ASN A 53 11.77 8.78 -19.34
N LEU A 54 10.90 8.87 -18.35
CA LEU A 54 9.45 8.73 -18.49
C LEU A 54 8.77 10.08 -18.27
N SER A 55 7.53 10.19 -18.72
CA SER A 55 6.70 11.32 -18.34
C SER A 55 6.20 11.19 -16.90
N ARG A 56 5.91 12.32 -16.25
CA ARG A 56 5.29 12.32 -14.92
C ARG A 56 3.93 11.61 -14.93
N ALA A 57 3.20 11.72 -16.04
CA ALA A 57 1.91 11.05 -16.21
C ALA A 57 2.05 9.52 -16.22
N GLU A 58 3.07 8.98 -16.87
CA GLU A 58 3.34 7.54 -16.88
C GLU A 58 3.66 7.03 -15.47
N VAL A 59 4.52 7.73 -14.74
CA VAL A 59 4.85 7.38 -13.34
C VAL A 59 3.62 7.46 -12.44
N HIS A 60 2.87 8.56 -12.53
CA HIS A 60 1.63 8.73 -11.77
C HIS A 60 0.59 7.66 -12.12
N GLY A 61 0.48 7.30 -13.40
CA GLY A 61 -0.38 6.23 -13.88
C GLY A 61 -0.05 4.87 -13.23
N CYS A 62 1.23 4.53 -13.07
CA CYS A 62 1.64 3.33 -12.35
C CYS A 62 1.23 3.36 -10.88
N ILE A 63 1.44 4.49 -10.20
CA ILE A 63 1.09 4.65 -8.78
C ILE A 63 -0.41 4.49 -8.55
N THR A 64 -1.23 5.07 -9.41
CA THR A 64 -2.69 5.03 -9.27
C THR A 64 -3.32 3.74 -9.76
N PHE A 65 -2.70 3.07 -10.72
CA PHE A 65 -3.19 1.78 -11.23
C PHE A 65 -3.04 0.66 -10.19
N TYR A 66 -1.91 0.58 -9.52
CA TYR A 66 -1.64 -0.42 -8.49
C TYR A 66 -2.07 0.11 -7.12
N HIS A 67 -3.21 -0.35 -6.63
CA HIS A 67 -3.82 0.14 -5.38
C HIS A 67 -2.99 -0.14 -4.11
N ASP A 68 -1.98 -0.99 -4.20
CA ASP A 68 -1.06 -1.25 -3.08
C ASP A 68 -0.15 -0.06 -2.76
N PHE A 69 0.06 0.86 -3.73
CA PHE A 69 0.82 2.07 -3.50
C PHE A 69 -0.03 3.13 -2.81
N ARG A 70 0.52 3.67 -1.72
CA ARG A 70 -0.14 4.64 -0.85
C ARG A 70 0.34 6.05 -1.16
N ALA A 71 -0.56 7.00 -1.09
CA ALA A 71 -0.24 8.43 -1.15
C ALA A 71 0.06 9.03 0.23
N HIS A 72 -0.31 8.32 1.30
CA HIS A 72 -0.12 8.74 2.70
C HIS A 72 0.33 7.54 3.54
N PRO A 73 1.08 7.77 4.64
CA PRO A 73 1.48 6.70 5.52
C PRO A 73 0.27 5.94 6.09
N ALA A 74 0.39 4.63 6.18
CA ALA A 74 -0.58 3.81 6.91
C ALA A 74 -0.45 4.03 8.41
N GLY A 75 -1.43 3.55 9.18
CA GLY A 75 -1.32 3.40 10.62
C GLY A 75 -0.20 2.42 11.02
N ARG A 76 -0.04 2.23 12.33
CA ARG A 76 0.98 1.29 12.84
C ARG A 76 0.78 -0.14 12.35
N HIS A 77 -0.47 -0.52 12.15
CA HIS A 77 -0.87 -1.83 11.63
C HIS A 77 -1.66 -1.67 10.34
N GLU A 78 -1.38 -2.53 9.37
CA GLU A 78 -2.14 -2.65 8.13
C GLU A 78 -3.03 -3.87 8.20
N VAL A 79 -4.33 -3.66 8.09
CA VAL A 79 -5.34 -4.72 8.11
C VAL A 79 -5.98 -4.81 6.74
N LYS A 80 -5.72 -5.90 6.03
CA LYS A 80 -6.30 -6.19 4.71
C LYS A 80 -7.38 -7.26 4.87
N LEU A 81 -8.60 -6.95 4.46
CA LEU A 81 -9.76 -7.83 4.59
C LEU A 81 -10.22 -8.27 3.21
N CYS A 82 -10.30 -9.59 3.00
CA CYS A 82 -10.70 -10.13 1.71
C CYS A 82 -12.21 -9.93 1.47
N ARG A 83 -12.52 -9.26 0.37
CA ARG A 83 -13.87 -9.01 -0.13
C ARG A 83 -14.20 -9.79 -1.41
N ALA A 84 -13.41 -10.79 -1.74
CA ALA A 84 -13.68 -11.66 -2.87
C ALA A 84 -14.87 -12.58 -2.59
N GLU A 85 -15.40 -13.16 -3.63
CA GLU A 85 -16.70 -13.83 -3.63
C GLU A 85 -16.75 -15.04 -2.68
N ALA A 86 -15.70 -15.87 -2.66
CA ALA A 86 -15.64 -17.01 -1.75
C ALA A 86 -15.65 -16.59 -0.27
N CYS A 87 -14.95 -15.52 0.09
CA CYS A 87 -14.96 -14.99 1.44
C CYS A 87 -16.32 -14.35 1.78
N GLN A 88 -16.97 -13.67 0.82
CA GLN A 88 -18.32 -13.16 1.00
C GLN A 88 -19.33 -14.28 1.26
N ALA A 89 -19.25 -15.37 0.52
CA ALA A 89 -20.10 -16.54 0.72
C ALA A 89 -19.93 -17.16 2.12
N MET A 90 -18.77 -17.00 2.74
CA MET A 90 -18.46 -17.46 4.09
C MET A 90 -18.75 -16.42 5.18
N GLY A 91 -19.42 -15.33 4.85
CA GLY A 91 -19.91 -14.34 5.82
C GLY A 91 -18.95 -13.18 6.09
N SER A 92 -18.00 -12.89 5.18
CA SER A 92 -17.04 -11.81 5.36
C SER A 92 -17.67 -10.44 5.55
N ASP A 93 -18.77 -10.14 4.87
CA ASP A 93 -19.45 -8.83 4.98
C ASP A 93 -19.95 -8.52 6.40
N LYS A 94 -20.42 -9.54 7.11
CA LYS A 94 -20.81 -9.39 8.51
C LYS A 94 -19.59 -9.12 9.39
N LEU A 95 -18.52 -9.89 9.18
CA LEU A 95 -17.26 -9.74 9.89
C LEU A 95 -16.63 -8.37 9.65
N HIS A 96 -16.64 -7.89 8.40
CA HIS A 96 -16.10 -6.57 8.05
C HIS A 96 -16.85 -5.44 8.75
N ARG A 97 -18.17 -5.47 8.77
CA ARG A 97 -18.96 -4.46 9.51
C ARG A 97 -18.63 -4.45 10.99
N GLU A 98 -18.44 -5.62 11.58
CA GLU A 98 -18.05 -5.74 12.99
C GLU A 98 -16.65 -5.18 13.25
N ILE A 99 -15.68 -5.53 12.42
CA ILE A 99 -14.29 -5.02 12.53
C ILE A 99 -14.25 -3.50 12.37
N LEU A 100 -14.83 -2.97 11.30
CA LEU A 100 -14.87 -1.53 11.05
C LEU A 100 -15.58 -0.77 12.16
N GLY A 101 -16.67 -1.32 12.67
CA GLY A 101 -17.40 -0.75 13.80
C GLY A 101 -16.59 -0.70 15.09
N ARG A 102 -15.84 -1.77 15.39
CA ARG A 102 -14.94 -1.82 16.57
C ARG A 102 -13.75 -0.88 16.45
N LEU A 103 -13.19 -0.75 15.25
CA LEU A 103 -12.06 0.14 14.99
C LEU A 103 -12.49 1.61 14.84
N GLY A 104 -13.77 1.86 14.57
CA GLY A 104 -14.30 3.20 14.38
C GLY A 104 -13.79 3.90 13.12
N CYS A 105 -13.50 3.15 12.07
CA CYS A 105 -13.03 3.67 10.78
C CYS A 105 -13.73 2.96 9.61
N GLY A 106 -13.67 3.58 8.42
CA GLY A 106 -14.16 3.00 7.17
C GLY A 106 -13.05 2.32 6.36
N TRP A 107 -13.42 1.92 5.14
CA TRP A 107 -12.46 1.40 4.18
C TRP A 107 -11.48 2.48 3.72
N HIS A 108 -10.21 2.11 3.57
CA HIS A 108 -9.11 3.02 3.22
C HIS A 108 -8.85 4.12 4.25
N GLU A 109 -9.36 3.95 5.45
CA GLU A 109 -9.20 4.91 6.53
C GLU A 109 -8.28 4.37 7.62
N THR A 110 -7.66 5.30 8.32
CA THR A 110 -6.86 5.02 9.51
C THR A 110 -7.67 5.39 10.75
N THR A 111 -7.56 4.58 11.79
CA THR A 111 -8.18 4.87 13.10
C THR A 111 -7.71 6.23 13.64
N ALA A 112 -8.55 6.89 14.42
CA ALA A 112 -8.26 8.23 14.96
C ALA A 112 -6.97 8.31 15.80
N ASP A 113 -6.60 7.19 16.44
CA ASP A 113 -5.37 7.06 17.23
C ASP A 113 -4.14 6.67 16.36
N GLY A 114 -4.31 6.51 15.05
CA GLY A 114 -3.25 6.08 14.13
C GLY A 114 -2.80 4.63 14.29
N SER A 115 -3.58 3.79 14.99
CA SER A 115 -3.17 2.42 15.28
C SER A 115 -3.31 1.48 14.09
N ALA A 116 -4.35 1.63 13.28
CA ALA A 116 -4.61 0.71 12.17
C ALA A 116 -5.17 1.42 10.94
N THR A 117 -4.79 0.94 9.77
CA THR A 117 -5.43 1.27 8.49
C THR A 117 -6.10 0.02 7.94
N VAL A 118 -7.36 0.14 7.52
CA VAL A 118 -8.14 -0.99 7.01
C VAL A 118 -8.36 -0.85 5.51
N GLU A 119 -8.01 -1.89 4.77
CA GLU A 119 -8.12 -1.91 3.32
C GLU A 119 -8.83 -3.17 2.81
N PRO A 120 -9.61 -3.05 1.73
CA PRO A 120 -10.15 -4.21 1.05
C PRO A 120 -9.08 -4.84 0.15
N VAL A 121 -9.08 -6.17 0.09
CA VAL A 121 -8.37 -6.94 -0.93
C VAL A 121 -9.32 -7.94 -1.58
N TYR A 122 -8.93 -8.46 -2.72
CA TYR A 122 -9.79 -9.32 -3.53
C TYR A 122 -9.08 -10.63 -3.86
N CYS A 123 -8.93 -11.45 -2.85
CA CYS A 123 -8.34 -12.77 -2.74
C CYS A 123 -6.91 -12.76 -2.19
N LEU A 124 -6.76 -13.44 -1.04
CA LEU A 124 -5.47 -13.71 -0.40
C LEU A 124 -4.98 -15.14 -0.67
N GLY A 125 -5.69 -15.88 -1.53
CA GLY A 125 -5.36 -17.29 -1.81
C GLY A 125 -5.79 -18.27 -0.72
N LEU A 126 -6.59 -17.84 0.27
CA LEU A 126 -7.06 -18.64 1.39
C LEU A 126 -8.55 -19.00 1.27
N CYS A 127 -9.06 -19.13 0.06
CA CYS A 127 -10.50 -19.30 -0.22
C CYS A 127 -11.11 -20.52 0.49
N ALA A 128 -10.34 -21.60 0.65
CA ALA A 128 -10.80 -22.80 1.35
C ALA A 128 -11.02 -22.59 2.87
N ASN A 129 -10.40 -21.57 3.44
CA ASN A 129 -10.45 -21.25 4.86
C ASN A 129 -11.04 -19.85 5.12
N GLY A 130 -11.84 -19.34 4.17
CA GLY A 130 -12.46 -18.03 4.31
C GLY A 130 -13.45 -17.94 5.51
N PRO A 131 -13.74 -16.73 5.98
CA PRO A 131 -13.22 -15.45 5.52
C PRO A 131 -11.75 -15.20 5.91
N ALA A 132 -11.00 -14.53 5.03
CA ALA A 132 -9.56 -14.33 5.19
C ALA A 132 -9.19 -12.87 5.42
N ALA A 133 -8.17 -12.65 6.20
CA ALA A 133 -7.55 -11.36 6.48
C ALA A 133 -6.03 -11.48 6.51
N LEU A 134 -5.35 -10.37 6.31
CA LEU A 134 -3.91 -10.24 6.42
C LEU A 134 -3.62 -9.06 7.35
N VAL A 135 -2.79 -9.27 8.35
CA VAL A 135 -2.38 -8.22 9.28
C VAL A 135 -0.86 -8.08 9.22
N ASP A 136 -0.38 -6.89 8.86
CA ASP A 136 1.05 -6.59 8.71
C ASP A 136 1.83 -7.56 7.80
N GLY A 137 1.16 -8.11 6.80
CA GLY A 137 1.76 -9.01 5.83
C GLY A 137 1.68 -10.51 6.21
N GLU A 138 1.02 -10.85 7.32
CA GLU A 138 0.81 -12.22 7.78
C GLU A 138 -0.66 -12.61 7.87
#